data_3ab8b22cf10d56076530680a69ef5041
#
_entry.id   3ab8b22cf10d56076530680a69ef5041
#
_cell.length_a   1.000
_cell.length_b   1.000
_cell.length_c   1.000
_cell.angle_alpha   90.00
_cell.angle_beta   90.00
_cell.angle_gamma   90.00
#
_symmetry.space_group_name_H-M   'P 1'
#
loop_
_entity.id
_entity.type
_entity.pdbx_description
1 polymer ?
#
loop_
_entity_poly.entity_id
_entity_poly.type
_entity_poly.pdbx_seq_one_letter_code
_entity_poly.pdbx_strand_id
1 'polypeptide(L)'
;MTFKNKNIRLFTNTVSIFSAPFPSGRVGVGILFFFFFQFSFAQKKEQIGTETVNVVKPYTPTISDAFKVKETPALEEEGNAKKETIKYTIFSFPVASTFTPSKGKAEGVEKEKQEHLFKNYATFGVGNYGTFIGELFVNHDLNSTDYVSGMFRHHSSQGGIKSVSLDDRFYDTAIDLTYGSNQKDVSWNLDLGYQNQIYNWYGLPADFGTTLTPQDRRMLINGINPQQTYNTISLGGKIDFNESILNKMSVKFNHFSDVYGSSENRFYVKPTVQFDVMESAVKTDLIVDYVGGSFKKNYSNTNTQPVKYGFTNFGIAPSFVMQKEDWTLNIGAAVFYSLDNQNSNNKFLVYPKFNASYKVVGDLMIFYAGAEGNLEQNSYMDFVNENPFLSPTLNIAPTDKQYDIFAGLKGKLTNNVSYNIKGSYVNERNKALFKSNDYNENAANQDYAFGNSFQVVYDDMRTLSFYGELKADFSSTVSFGVNGTFNSYTNDFQSEAWNLPTVKINSNINFNITPKWFAGANVFYVGERKDQQWNTSSSLIASPITLPSYFD
;
A
#
# COMPACT_ATOMS: atom_id res chain seq x y z
N MET A 1 10.89 -50.39 30.25
CA MET A 1 11.00 -50.71 28.82
C MET A 1 11.67 -49.54 28.13
N THR A 2 12.90 -49.76 27.76
CA THR A 2 13.85 -48.83 27.16
C THR A 2 13.64 -48.82 25.65
N PHE A 3 13.46 -47.64 25.05
CA PHE A 3 13.62 -47.50 23.61
C PHE A 3 14.68 -46.44 23.28
N LYS A 4 15.62 -46.88 22.44
CA LYS A 4 16.86 -46.25 22.03
C LYS A 4 16.65 -45.04 21.13
N ASN A 5 17.41 -43.98 21.41
CA ASN A 5 17.73 -42.87 20.50
C ASN A 5 18.37 -43.37 19.19
N LYS A 6 17.88 -42.87 18.07
CA LYS A 6 18.60 -42.83 16.80
C LYS A 6 18.97 -41.39 16.44
N ASN A 7 20.27 -41.16 16.51
CA ASN A 7 20.92 -39.93 16.04
C ASN A 7 20.71 -39.73 14.53
N ILE A 8 20.13 -38.61 14.12
CA ILE A 8 20.23 -38.08 12.75
C ILE A 8 21.20 -36.90 12.82
N ARG A 9 22.37 -37.08 12.22
CA ARG A 9 23.35 -36.01 11.99
C ARG A 9 22.85 -35.16 10.85
N LEU A 10 22.49 -33.90 11.11
CA LEU A 10 22.34 -32.86 10.13
C LEU A 10 23.73 -32.26 9.85
N PHE A 11 24.14 -32.32 8.60
CA PHE A 11 25.32 -31.61 8.10
C PHE A 11 25.04 -30.12 8.10
N THR A 12 25.67 -29.37 8.98
CA THR A 12 25.78 -27.91 8.91
C THR A 12 26.98 -27.56 8.05
N ASN A 13 26.74 -27.20 6.81
CA ASN A 13 27.73 -26.48 6.03
C ASN A 13 27.68 -24.99 6.41
N THR A 14 28.62 -24.60 7.26
CA THR A 14 28.91 -23.18 7.56
C THR A 14 29.62 -22.57 6.35
N VAL A 15 28.89 -21.72 5.60
CA VAL A 15 29.52 -20.79 4.65
C VAL A 15 29.94 -19.56 5.45
N SER A 16 31.22 -19.45 5.73
CA SER A 16 31.84 -18.24 6.27
C SER A 16 31.85 -17.16 5.17
N ILE A 17 30.98 -16.15 5.29
CA ILE A 17 31.06 -14.96 4.48
C ILE A 17 32.07 -14.01 5.13
N PHE A 18 33.14 -13.73 4.41
CA PHE A 18 34.18 -12.79 4.77
C PHE A 18 33.58 -11.41 5.06
N SER A 19 33.79 -10.90 6.26
CA SER A 19 33.60 -9.52 6.63
C SER A 19 34.82 -8.71 6.20
N ALA A 20 34.68 -7.95 5.10
CA ALA A 20 35.60 -6.87 4.77
C ALA A 20 34.86 -5.53 4.92
N PRO A 21 35.45 -4.51 5.60
CA PRO A 21 34.83 -3.21 5.72
C PRO A 21 34.87 -2.48 4.38
N PHE A 22 33.71 -2.02 3.91
CA PHE A 22 33.61 -1.17 2.73
C PHE A 22 34.04 0.26 3.06
N PRO A 23 34.91 0.89 2.25
CA PRO A 23 35.21 2.29 2.43
C PRO A 23 34.04 3.16 1.96
N SER A 24 33.72 4.15 2.75
CA SER A 24 32.72 5.18 2.48
C SER A 24 33.07 5.97 1.23
N GLY A 25 32.20 5.99 0.22
CA GLY A 25 32.24 6.98 -0.85
C GLY A 25 32.20 6.42 -2.28
N ARG A 26 31.11 6.68 -2.95
CA ARG A 26 30.93 6.90 -4.41
C ARG A 26 31.27 5.82 -5.46
N VAL A 27 31.48 4.57 -5.12
CA VAL A 27 31.84 3.54 -6.15
C VAL A 27 30.75 2.44 -6.32
N GLY A 28 29.69 2.44 -5.53
CA GLY A 28 28.70 1.35 -5.49
C GLY A 28 27.81 1.17 -6.74
N VAL A 29 27.59 2.22 -7.53
CA VAL A 29 26.65 2.16 -8.68
C VAL A 29 27.28 1.56 -9.93
N GLY A 30 28.59 1.69 -10.09
CA GLY A 30 29.31 1.13 -11.24
C GLY A 30 29.47 -0.38 -11.20
N ILE A 31 29.51 -0.98 -10.03
CA ILE A 31 29.75 -2.43 -9.86
C ILE A 31 28.47 -3.24 -10.13
N LEU A 32 27.30 -2.70 -9.85
CA LEU A 32 26.03 -3.38 -10.15
C LEU A 32 25.77 -3.49 -11.66
N PHE A 33 26.22 -2.50 -12.45
CA PHE A 33 26.11 -2.54 -13.92
C PHE A 33 27.09 -3.53 -14.55
N PHE A 34 28.24 -3.77 -13.92
CA PHE A 34 29.24 -4.70 -14.45
C PHE A 34 28.88 -6.18 -14.22
N PHE A 35 28.10 -6.51 -13.18
CA PHE A 35 27.67 -7.87 -12.93
C PHE A 35 26.56 -8.36 -13.88
N PHE A 36 25.76 -7.46 -14.45
CA PHE A 36 24.73 -7.83 -15.43
C PHE A 36 25.31 -8.17 -16.82
N PHE A 37 26.54 -7.72 -17.14
CA PHE A 37 27.17 -7.98 -18.44
C PHE A 37 27.97 -9.29 -18.51
N GLN A 38 28.24 -9.94 -17.38
CA GLN A 38 29.08 -11.16 -17.37
C GLN A 38 28.28 -12.47 -17.57
N PHE A 39 26.96 -12.43 -17.59
CA PHE A 39 26.15 -13.64 -17.80
C PHE A 39 25.83 -13.97 -19.27
N SER A 40 26.42 -13.26 -20.25
CA SER A 40 26.08 -13.42 -21.66
C SER A 40 26.96 -14.43 -22.44
N PHE A 41 27.93 -15.11 -21.84
CA PHE A 41 28.79 -16.05 -22.55
C PHE A 41 28.93 -17.41 -21.83
N ALA A 42 27.90 -18.22 -21.90
CA ALA A 42 28.00 -19.67 -21.70
C ALA A 42 26.82 -20.41 -22.31
N GLN A 43 26.72 -20.43 -23.65
CA GLN A 43 25.93 -21.46 -24.31
C GLN A 43 26.83 -22.34 -25.14
N LYS A 44 27.09 -23.53 -24.63
CA LYS A 44 27.69 -24.63 -25.36
C LYS A 44 26.68 -25.17 -26.36
N LYS A 45 27.00 -25.13 -27.65
CA LYS A 45 26.17 -25.62 -28.74
C LYS A 45 26.11 -27.13 -28.69
N GLU A 46 25.03 -27.72 -28.15
CA GLU A 46 24.70 -29.13 -28.41
C GLU A 46 23.90 -29.23 -29.70
N GLN A 47 24.38 -30.10 -30.59
CA GLN A 47 23.69 -30.46 -31.82
C GLN A 47 22.47 -31.32 -31.45
N ILE A 48 21.29 -30.73 -31.60
CA ILE A 48 20.03 -31.46 -31.51
C ILE A 48 19.71 -32.02 -32.88
N GLY A 49 19.51 -33.35 -32.94
CA GLY A 49 19.12 -34.04 -34.15
C GLY A 49 17.80 -33.52 -34.73
N THR A 50 17.76 -33.34 -36.03
CA THR A 50 16.58 -32.89 -36.77
C THR A 50 15.50 -33.97 -36.72
N GLU A 51 14.48 -33.77 -35.84
CA GLU A 51 13.16 -34.37 -36.03
C GLU A 51 12.32 -33.43 -36.91
N THR A 52 11.88 -33.95 -38.07
CA THR A 52 10.96 -33.24 -38.94
C THR A 52 9.54 -33.31 -38.36
N VAL A 53 9.15 -32.24 -37.68
CA VAL A 53 7.74 -32.06 -37.30
C VAL A 53 6.99 -31.44 -38.48
N ASN A 54 6.08 -32.20 -39.09
CA ASN A 54 5.17 -31.69 -40.09
C ASN A 54 4.10 -30.81 -39.38
N VAL A 55 4.33 -29.52 -39.32
CA VAL A 55 3.33 -28.56 -38.85
C VAL A 55 2.41 -28.22 -40.02
N VAL A 56 1.26 -28.85 -40.07
CA VAL A 56 0.17 -28.42 -40.96
C VAL A 56 -0.39 -27.11 -40.39
N LYS A 57 0.03 -25.98 -40.96
CA LYS A 57 -0.60 -24.70 -40.68
C LYS A 57 -1.99 -24.67 -41.28
N PRO A 58 -3.06 -24.43 -40.53
CA PRO A 58 -4.38 -24.22 -41.14
C PRO A 58 -4.31 -22.98 -42.04
N TYR A 59 -4.60 -23.16 -43.32
CA TYR A 59 -4.66 -22.08 -44.31
C TYR A 59 -5.94 -21.29 -44.07
N THR A 60 -5.84 -20.07 -43.65
CA THR A 60 -6.92 -19.07 -43.63
C THR A 60 -6.77 -18.18 -44.86
N PRO A 61 -7.61 -18.30 -45.87
CA PRO A 61 -7.56 -17.42 -47.04
C PRO A 61 -7.97 -16.00 -46.64
N THR A 62 -7.07 -15.04 -46.82
CA THR A 62 -7.37 -13.61 -46.72
C THR A 62 -7.91 -13.11 -48.09
N ILE A 63 -8.89 -12.23 -48.07
CA ILE A 63 -9.56 -11.67 -49.27
C ILE A 63 -8.60 -10.83 -50.15
N SER A 64 -7.38 -10.54 -49.67
CA SER A 64 -6.38 -9.77 -50.39
C SER A 64 -5.62 -10.55 -51.50
N ASP A 65 -5.72 -11.88 -51.58
CA ASP A 65 -4.93 -12.69 -52.51
C ASP A 65 -5.67 -13.02 -53.84
N ALA A 66 -6.86 -12.44 -54.05
CA ALA A 66 -7.59 -12.62 -55.30
C ALA A 66 -7.28 -11.51 -56.30
N PHE A 67 -6.18 -11.64 -57.01
CA PHE A 67 -5.96 -10.82 -58.22
C PHE A 67 -6.72 -11.38 -59.40
N LYS A 68 -7.58 -10.57 -60.02
CA LYS A 68 -8.26 -10.90 -61.24
C LYS A 68 -7.28 -10.82 -62.41
N VAL A 69 -6.73 -11.96 -62.85
CA VAL A 69 -5.92 -12.04 -64.05
C VAL A 69 -6.85 -11.86 -65.25
N LYS A 70 -6.70 -10.73 -65.96
CA LYS A 70 -7.32 -10.55 -67.30
C LYS A 70 -6.41 -11.16 -68.34
N GLU A 71 -6.61 -12.42 -68.67
CA GLU A 71 -6.15 -12.99 -69.92
C GLU A 71 -7.24 -12.87 -70.95
N THR A 72 -6.95 -12.23 -72.07
CA THR A 72 -7.77 -12.23 -73.26
C THR A 72 -7.56 -13.58 -73.94
N PRO A 73 -8.63 -14.39 -74.16
CA PRO A 73 -8.46 -15.63 -74.90
C PRO A 73 -8.16 -15.35 -76.38
N ALA A 74 -7.07 -15.95 -76.89
CA ALA A 74 -6.79 -16.00 -78.31
C ALA A 74 -7.81 -16.93 -78.99
N LEU A 75 -8.61 -16.37 -79.90
CA LEU A 75 -9.47 -17.14 -80.76
C LEU A 75 -8.65 -17.76 -81.87
N GLU A 76 -8.31 -19.04 -81.80
CA GLU A 76 -7.97 -19.83 -82.95
C GLU A 76 -9.19 -20.62 -83.41
N GLU A 77 -9.66 -20.25 -84.59
CA GLU A 77 -10.65 -21.05 -85.34
C GLU A 77 -9.89 -22.28 -85.87
N GLU A 78 -10.40 -23.50 -85.56
CA GLU A 78 -10.41 -24.59 -86.47
C GLU A 78 -11.22 -25.79 -85.92
N GLY A 79 -12.08 -26.32 -86.81
CA GLY A 79 -12.47 -27.75 -86.80
C GLY A 79 -13.87 -28.07 -86.37
N ASN A 80 -14.72 -28.22 -87.40
CA ASN A 80 -16.02 -28.90 -87.34
C ASN A 80 -15.94 -30.25 -86.59
N ALA A 81 -16.31 -30.26 -85.30
CA ALA A 81 -16.65 -31.50 -84.61
C ALA A 81 -18.16 -31.60 -84.41
N LYS A 82 -18.76 -32.66 -84.93
CA LYS A 82 -20.19 -32.98 -84.72
C LYS A 82 -20.49 -33.05 -83.23
N LYS A 83 -21.46 -32.28 -82.79
CA LYS A 83 -22.03 -32.34 -81.45
C LYS A 83 -22.67 -33.69 -81.21
N GLU A 84 -22.04 -34.56 -80.44
CA GLU A 84 -22.69 -35.74 -79.87
C GLU A 84 -23.53 -35.32 -78.66
N THR A 85 -24.83 -35.67 -78.70
CA THR A 85 -25.73 -35.39 -77.62
C THR A 85 -25.55 -36.47 -76.54
N ILE A 86 -24.77 -36.24 -75.55
CA ILE A 86 -24.62 -37.13 -74.38
C ILE A 86 -25.86 -36.94 -73.50
N LYS A 87 -26.71 -37.94 -73.45
CA LYS A 87 -27.83 -37.98 -72.51
C LYS A 87 -27.35 -38.51 -71.17
N TYR A 88 -27.24 -37.61 -70.21
CA TYR A 88 -27.01 -38.01 -68.83
C TYR A 88 -28.29 -38.48 -68.17
N THR A 89 -28.35 -39.75 -67.79
CA THR A 89 -29.40 -40.27 -66.93
C THR A 89 -28.94 -40.05 -65.48
N ILE A 90 -29.50 -39.04 -64.86
CA ILE A 90 -29.24 -38.80 -63.43
C ILE A 90 -30.10 -39.74 -62.63
N PHE A 91 -29.54 -40.83 -62.11
CA PHE A 91 -30.19 -41.64 -61.10
C PHE A 91 -30.14 -40.90 -59.79
N SER A 92 -31.24 -40.31 -59.36
CA SER A 92 -31.37 -39.75 -58.01
C SER A 92 -31.53 -40.90 -57.03
N PHE A 93 -30.45 -41.28 -56.35
CA PHE A 93 -30.60 -42.09 -55.15
C PHE A 93 -30.95 -41.13 -54.02
N PRO A 94 -32.06 -41.27 -53.34
CA PRO A 94 -32.31 -40.53 -52.09
C PRO A 94 -31.40 -41.11 -51.03
N VAL A 95 -30.24 -40.49 -50.84
CA VAL A 95 -29.40 -40.75 -49.65
C VAL A 95 -30.13 -40.06 -48.49
N ALA A 96 -30.88 -40.86 -47.72
CA ALA A 96 -31.35 -40.37 -46.45
C ALA A 96 -30.09 -40.03 -45.56
N SER A 97 -29.72 -38.76 -45.51
CA SER A 97 -28.74 -38.31 -44.57
C SER A 97 -29.26 -38.51 -43.16
N THR A 98 -28.75 -39.51 -42.46
CA THR A 98 -29.03 -39.75 -41.05
C THR A 98 -28.34 -38.77 -40.14
N PHE A 99 -27.61 -37.79 -40.71
CA PHE A 99 -27.00 -36.69 -39.97
C PHE A 99 -28.01 -35.54 -39.91
N THR A 100 -28.79 -35.50 -38.86
CA THR A 100 -29.40 -34.24 -38.41
C THR A 100 -28.28 -33.40 -37.81
N PRO A 101 -27.93 -32.24 -38.39
CA PRO A 101 -27.01 -31.35 -37.72
C PRO A 101 -27.64 -30.96 -36.38
N SER A 102 -27.02 -31.36 -35.30
CA SER A 102 -27.40 -30.85 -33.98
C SER A 102 -27.24 -29.32 -34.06
N LYS A 103 -28.37 -28.60 -34.07
CA LYS A 103 -28.33 -27.17 -33.83
C LYS A 103 -27.65 -27.02 -32.49
N GLY A 104 -26.40 -26.49 -32.49
CA GLY A 104 -25.75 -26.06 -31.28
C GLY A 104 -26.72 -25.17 -30.53
N LYS A 105 -27.19 -25.60 -29.37
CA LYS A 105 -27.83 -24.68 -28.43
C LYS A 105 -26.77 -23.65 -28.13
N ALA A 106 -26.98 -22.41 -28.56
CA ALA A 106 -26.24 -21.29 -27.98
C ALA A 106 -26.50 -21.37 -26.48
N GLU A 107 -25.50 -21.75 -25.70
CA GLU A 107 -25.56 -21.56 -24.26
C GLU A 107 -25.73 -20.04 -24.08
N GLY A 108 -26.91 -19.66 -23.62
CA GLY A 108 -27.14 -18.29 -23.24
C GLY A 108 -26.17 -17.98 -22.11
N VAL A 109 -25.21 -17.13 -22.39
CA VAL A 109 -24.43 -16.51 -21.32
C VAL A 109 -25.46 -15.77 -20.48
N GLU A 110 -25.79 -16.31 -19.31
CA GLU A 110 -26.60 -15.59 -18.32
C GLU A 110 -25.82 -14.28 -18.04
N LYS A 111 -26.40 -13.16 -18.49
CA LYS A 111 -25.89 -11.87 -18.11
C LYS A 111 -25.92 -11.82 -16.60
N GLU A 112 -24.76 -11.73 -15.98
CA GLU A 112 -24.67 -11.47 -14.54
C GLU A 112 -25.61 -10.32 -14.20
N LYS A 113 -26.43 -10.53 -13.19
CA LYS A 113 -27.39 -9.55 -12.74
C LYS A 113 -26.60 -8.32 -12.31
N GLN A 114 -26.81 -7.22 -13.00
CA GLN A 114 -26.13 -5.96 -12.69
C GLN A 114 -26.38 -5.62 -11.22
N GLU A 115 -25.33 -5.56 -10.40
CA GLU A 115 -25.44 -5.22 -8.99
C GLU A 115 -26.06 -3.83 -8.86
N HIS A 116 -27.09 -3.72 -8.05
CA HIS A 116 -27.76 -2.45 -7.77
C HIS A 116 -26.91 -1.66 -6.76
N LEU A 117 -26.14 -0.69 -7.22
CA LEU A 117 -25.37 0.19 -6.37
C LEU A 117 -26.30 1.22 -5.70
N PHE A 118 -26.28 1.24 -4.38
CA PHE A 118 -27.00 2.25 -3.59
C PHE A 118 -26.19 3.54 -3.53
N LYS A 119 -26.84 4.68 -3.78
CA LYS A 119 -26.22 6.02 -3.70
C LYS A 119 -26.05 6.52 -2.26
N ASN A 120 -26.82 5.99 -1.36
CA ASN A 120 -26.83 6.42 0.05
C ASN A 120 -26.78 5.19 0.95
N TYR A 121 -26.07 5.30 2.07
CA TYR A 121 -26.11 4.28 3.11
C TYR A 121 -25.99 4.90 4.50
N ALA A 122 -26.50 4.18 5.49
CA ALA A 122 -26.30 4.48 6.91
C ALA A 122 -25.95 3.19 7.63
N THR A 123 -24.95 3.26 8.51
CA THR A 123 -24.53 2.14 9.35
C THR A 123 -24.47 2.61 10.80
N PHE A 124 -25.01 1.79 11.70
CA PHE A 124 -24.94 2.00 13.14
C PHE A 124 -24.50 0.71 13.81
N GLY A 125 -23.54 0.81 14.69
CA GLY A 125 -23.00 -0.31 15.44
C GLY A 125 -22.78 0.03 16.90
N VAL A 126 -22.94 -0.97 17.77
CA VAL A 126 -22.63 -0.88 19.20
C VAL A 126 -21.76 -2.07 19.59
N GLY A 127 -20.87 -1.85 20.52
CA GLY A 127 -19.89 -2.86 20.95
C GLY A 127 -19.59 -2.83 22.44
N ASN A 128 -18.64 -3.66 22.84
CA ASN A 128 -18.11 -3.68 24.20
C ASN A 128 -17.50 -2.32 24.56
N TYR A 129 -17.31 -2.05 25.85
CA TYR A 129 -16.76 -0.79 26.36
C TYR A 129 -17.58 0.46 25.97
N GLY A 130 -18.89 0.27 25.72
CA GLY A 130 -19.77 1.34 25.26
C GLY A 130 -19.34 1.91 23.90
N THR A 131 -18.73 1.07 23.07
CA THR A 131 -18.32 1.46 21.72
C THR A 131 -19.54 1.77 20.87
N PHE A 132 -19.49 2.87 20.14
CA PHE A 132 -20.48 3.27 19.15
C PHE A 132 -19.81 3.62 17.84
N ILE A 133 -20.36 3.10 16.73
CA ILE A 133 -19.95 3.42 15.37
C ILE A 133 -21.17 3.92 14.61
N GLY A 134 -21.06 5.07 13.96
CA GLY A 134 -22.09 5.63 13.11
C GLY A 134 -21.49 6.16 11.81
N GLU A 135 -22.05 5.75 10.67
CA GLU A 135 -21.69 6.24 9.36
C GLU A 135 -22.94 6.61 8.58
N LEU A 136 -22.89 7.74 7.90
CA LEU A 136 -23.91 8.19 6.99
C LEU A 136 -23.25 8.74 5.75
N PHE A 137 -23.53 8.12 4.61
CA PHE A 137 -23.12 8.62 3.30
C PHE A 137 -24.36 8.98 2.48
N VAL A 138 -24.35 10.19 1.94
CA VAL A 138 -25.40 10.69 1.06
C VAL A 138 -24.76 11.22 -0.21
N ASN A 139 -25.24 10.75 -1.35
CA ASN A 139 -24.86 11.27 -2.67
C ASN A 139 -26.09 11.65 -3.46
N HIS A 140 -26.06 12.84 -4.05
CA HIS A 140 -27.14 13.37 -4.85
C HIS A 140 -26.60 13.93 -6.17
N ASP A 141 -27.15 13.43 -7.30
CA ASP A 141 -26.85 13.97 -8.61
C ASP A 141 -27.69 15.24 -8.83
N LEU A 142 -27.02 16.36 -9.04
CA LEU A 142 -27.67 17.65 -9.32
C LEU A 142 -28.19 17.70 -10.76
N ASN A 143 -27.44 17.10 -11.67
CA ASN A 143 -27.77 16.94 -13.09
C ASN A 143 -27.05 15.68 -13.65
N SER A 144 -26.96 15.54 -14.98
CA SER A 144 -26.32 14.40 -15.64
C SER A 144 -24.80 14.33 -15.43
N THR A 145 -24.16 15.41 -15.00
CA THR A 145 -22.72 15.51 -14.85
C THR A 145 -22.30 15.84 -13.42
N ASP A 146 -23.07 16.68 -12.73
CA ASP A 146 -22.67 17.23 -11.43
C ASP A 146 -23.33 16.51 -10.27
N TYR A 147 -22.55 16.29 -9.22
CA TYR A 147 -23.01 15.62 -8.00
C TYR A 147 -22.48 16.32 -6.75
N VAL A 148 -23.20 16.14 -5.66
CA VAL A 148 -22.79 16.51 -4.32
C VAL A 148 -22.88 15.29 -3.42
N SER A 149 -21.87 15.09 -2.57
CA SER A 149 -21.90 14.03 -1.56
C SER A 149 -21.44 14.52 -0.21
N GLY A 150 -21.93 13.85 0.81
CA GLY A 150 -21.54 14.08 2.21
C GLY A 150 -21.31 12.77 2.92
N MET A 151 -20.27 12.71 3.72
CA MET A 151 -19.96 11.58 4.59
C MET A 151 -19.82 12.08 6.02
N PHE A 152 -20.58 11.47 6.93
CA PHE A 152 -20.41 11.63 8.37
C PHE A 152 -19.92 10.32 8.96
N ARG A 153 -18.91 10.39 9.83
CA ARG A 153 -18.36 9.24 10.55
C ARG A 153 -18.21 9.58 12.02
N HIS A 154 -18.59 8.67 12.88
CA HIS A 154 -18.36 8.75 14.31
C HIS A 154 -17.96 7.41 14.86
N HIS A 155 -16.87 7.36 15.60
CA HIS A 155 -16.40 6.19 16.32
C HIS A 155 -15.99 6.62 17.73
N SER A 156 -16.55 5.97 18.74
CA SER A 156 -16.27 6.29 20.14
C SER A 156 -16.27 5.07 21.04
N SER A 157 -15.57 5.17 22.17
CA SER A 157 -15.62 4.20 23.26
C SER A 157 -15.75 4.94 24.60
N GLN A 158 -16.51 4.38 25.51
CA GLN A 158 -16.66 4.90 26.89
C GLN A 158 -15.52 4.42 27.80
N GLY A 159 -14.54 3.68 27.26
CA GLY A 159 -13.42 3.16 28.02
C GLY A 159 -13.80 1.97 28.93
N GLY A 160 -12.96 1.70 29.91
CA GLY A 160 -13.15 0.59 30.85
C GLY A 160 -12.08 -0.51 30.72
N ILE A 161 -10.91 -0.18 30.19
CA ILE A 161 -9.75 -1.07 30.17
C ILE A 161 -9.36 -1.40 31.62
N LYS A 162 -9.24 -2.69 31.92
CA LYS A 162 -8.90 -3.16 33.27
C LYS A 162 -7.51 -2.68 33.68
N SER A 163 -7.35 -2.32 34.95
CA SER A 163 -6.10 -1.89 35.56
C SER A 163 -5.55 -0.54 35.06
N VAL A 164 -6.33 0.22 34.31
CA VAL A 164 -6.02 1.60 33.94
C VAL A 164 -6.56 2.54 35.01
N SER A 165 -5.76 3.52 35.41
CA SER A 165 -6.09 4.47 36.48
C SER A 165 -6.65 5.79 35.99
N LEU A 166 -6.33 6.18 34.75
CA LEU A 166 -6.81 7.38 34.08
C LEU A 166 -7.99 7.05 33.17
N ASP A 167 -8.70 8.08 32.74
CA ASP A 167 -9.78 7.96 31.76
C ASP A 167 -9.21 7.45 30.41
N ASP A 168 -9.83 6.42 29.81
CA ASP A 168 -9.42 5.76 28.58
C ASP A 168 -10.48 5.88 27.45
N ARG A 169 -11.43 6.82 27.58
CA ARG A 169 -12.43 7.13 26.55
C ARG A 169 -11.77 7.74 25.31
N PHE A 170 -12.39 7.52 24.15
CA PHE A 170 -12.04 8.25 22.94
C PHE A 170 -13.27 8.58 22.09
N TYR A 171 -13.14 9.62 21.27
CA TYR A 171 -14.13 10.05 20.29
C TYR A 171 -13.41 10.49 19.03
N ASP A 172 -13.84 9.97 17.90
CA ASP A 172 -13.38 10.38 16.55
C ASP A 172 -14.62 10.69 15.70
N THR A 173 -14.75 11.93 15.29
CA THR A 173 -15.88 12.42 14.51
C THR A 173 -15.37 13.16 13.30
N ALA A 174 -15.84 12.77 12.10
CA ALA A 174 -15.46 13.40 10.84
C ALA A 174 -16.67 13.70 9.97
N ILE A 175 -16.60 14.81 9.25
CA ILE A 175 -17.55 15.23 8.23
C ILE A 175 -16.74 15.58 6.98
N ASP A 176 -17.08 14.94 5.85
CA ASP A 176 -16.50 15.20 4.56
C ASP A 176 -17.62 15.61 3.58
N LEU A 177 -17.39 16.66 2.81
CA LEU A 177 -18.30 17.15 1.77
C LEU A 177 -17.55 17.16 0.46
N THR A 178 -18.18 16.66 -0.60
CA THR A 178 -17.62 16.66 -1.95
C THR A 178 -18.60 17.27 -2.93
N TYR A 179 -18.10 18.15 -3.79
CA TYR A 179 -18.80 18.58 -5.00
C TYR A 179 -17.96 18.19 -6.21
N GLY A 180 -18.56 17.56 -7.21
CA GLY A 180 -17.83 17.10 -8.38
C GLY A 180 -18.65 17.14 -9.66
N SER A 181 -17.93 17.10 -10.78
CA SER A 181 -18.49 17.06 -12.12
C SER A 181 -17.77 16.04 -13.00
N ASN A 182 -18.55 15.17 -13.65
CA ASN A 182 -18.08 14.14 -14.56
C ASN A 182 -18.53 14.46 -15.98
N GLN A 183 -17.73 15.26 -16.70
CA GLN A 183 -17.97 15.58 -18.11
C GLN A 183 -17.18 14.61 -19.00
N LYS A 184 -17.49 14.59 -20.30
CA LYS A 184 -16.87 13.68 -21.26
C LYS A 184 -15.34 13.78 -21.29
N ASP A 185 -14.82 15.02 -21.29
CA ASP A 185 -13.40 15.28 -21.52
C ASP A 185 -12.63 15.60 -20.22
N VAL A 186 -13.35 15.93 -19.14
CA VAL A 186 -12.78 16.27 -17.85
C VAL A 186 -13.69 15.83 -16.71
N SER A 187 -13.11 15.21 -15.69
CA SER A 187 -13.77 14.99 -14.40
C SER A 187 -13.00 15.70 -13.29
N TRP A 188 -13.73 16.29 -12.36
CA TRP A 188 -13.11 16.95 -11.22
C TRP A 188 -13.97 16.88 -9.98
N ASN A 189 -13.33 16.97 -8.82
CA ASN A 189 -14.02 17.14 -7.55
C ASN A 189 -13.29 18.14 -6.65
N LEU A 190 -14.05 18.71 -5.74
CA LEU A 190 -13.60 19.56 -4.64
C LEU A 190 -14.10 18.92 -3.35
N ASP A 191 -13.18 18.73 -2.39
CA ASP A 191 -13.45 18.08 -1.11
C ASP A 191 -13.18 19.07 0.03
N LEU A 192 -14.08 19.12 1.01
CA LEU A 192 -13.94 19.83 2.27
C LEU A 192 -14.16 18.84 3.40
N GLY A 193 -13.20 18.74 4.32
CA GLY A 193 -13.26 17.83 5.48
C GLY A 193 -13.01 18.55 6.79
N TYR A 194 -13.69 18.09 7.83
CA TYR A 194 -13.40 18.42 9.23
C TYR A 194 -13.40 17.17 10.07
N GLN A 195 -12.36 16.97 10.89
CA GLN A 195 -12.26 15.88 11.83
C GLN A 195 -11.90 16.43 13.22
N ASN A 196 -12.59 15.93 14.24
CA ASN A 196 -12.28 16.16 15.64
C ASN A 196 -12.02 14.82 16.31
N GLN A 197 -10.85 14.69 16.94
CA GLN A 197 -10.43 13.47 17.64
C GLN A 197 -10.11 13.83 19.08
N ILE A 198 -10.69 13.08 20.01
CA ILE A 198 -10.44 13.20 21.45
C ILE A 198 -9.90 11.85 21.92
N TYR A 199 -8.70 11.85 22.48
CA TYR A 199 -8.05 10.69 23.06
C TYR A 199 -7.57 11.02 24.47
N ASN A 200 -7.41 10.01 25.30
CA ASN A 200 -6.90 10.15 26.65
C ASN A 200 -5.56 9.42 26.78
N TRP A 201 -4.52 10.09 27.25
CA TRP A 201 -3.21 9.50 27.53
C TRP A 201 -3.23 8.72 28.84
N TYR A 202 -3.85 7.54 28.85
CA TYR A 202 -4.13 6.75 30.04
C TYR A 202 -2.97 5.85 30.52
N GLY A 203 -1.91 5.70 29.71
CA GLY A 203 -0.85 4.69 29.86
C GLY A 203 0.20 5.05 30.91
N LEU A 204 -0.17 5.24 32.17
CA LEU A 204 0.82 5.47 33.25
C LEU A 204 1.72 4.24 33.44
N PRO A 205 3.02 4.43 33.78
CA PRO A 205 3.91 3.34 34.17
C PRO A 205 3.33 2.47 35.28
N ALA A 206 3.60 1.17 35.27
CA ALA A 206 3.03 0.21 36.24
C ALA A 206 3.42 0.52 37.69
N ASP A 207 4.63 1.07 37.89
CA ASP A 207 5.17 1.48 39.20
C ASP A 207 4.88 2.95 39.56
N PHE A 208 4.05 3.66 38.76
CA PHE A 208 3.73 5.06 38.97
C PHE A 208 3.15 5.33 40.36
N GLY A 209 3.85 6.15 41.14
CA GLY A 209 3.44 6.55 42.48
C GLY A 209 3.41 5.42 43.53
N THR A 210 4.06 4.27 43.28
CA THR A 210 4.09 3.15 44.24
C THR A 210 4.90 3.46 45.52
N THR A 211 5.78 4.43 45.47
CA THR A 211 6.55 4.94 46.62
C THR A 211 5.73 5.87 47.53
N LEU A 212 4.57 6.37 47.07
CA LEU A 212 3.68 7.25 47.78
C LEU A 212 2.69 6.48 48.66
N THR A 213 2.09 7.17 49.65
CA THR A 213 0.95 6.59 50.35
C THR A 213 -0.23 6.38 49.38
N PRO A 214 -1.13 5.42 49.63
CA PRO A 214 -2.29 5.22 48.76
C PRO A 214 -3.17 6.46 48.56
N GLN A 215 -3.19 7.37 49.56
CA GLN A 215 -3.92 8.62 49.48
C GLN A 215 -3.21 9.62 48.56
N ASP A 216 -1.92 9.82 48.75
CA ASP A 216 -1.12 10.75 47.94
C ASP A 216 -1.06 10.29 46.46
N ARG A 217 -0.92 8.98 46.23
CA ARG A 217 -0.99 8.39 44.88
C ARG A 217 -2.34 8.72 44.22
N ARG A 218 -3.46 8.55 44.92
CA ARG A 218 -4.78 8.89 44.38
C ARG A 218 -4.91 10.38 44.07
N MET A 219 -4.41 11.26 44.96
CA MET A 219 -4.42 12.70 44.73
C MET A 219 -3.58 13.07 43.48
N LEU A 220 -2.42 12.48 43.31
CA LEU A 220 -1.56 12.71 42.16
C LEU A 220 -2.25 12.26 40.85
N ILE A 221 -2.82 11.03 40.81
CA ILE A 221 -3.52 10.50 39.64
C ILE A 221 -4.76 11.36 39.30
N ASN A 222 -5.54 11.77 40.28
CA ASN A 222 -6.72 12.63 40.08
C ASN A 222 -6.35 14.06 39.60
N GLY A 223 -5.11 14.48 39.78
CA GLY A 223 -4.60 15.76 39.29
C GLY A 223 -4.17 15.75 37.81
N ILE A 224 -4.06 14.56 37.18
CA ILE A 224 -3.65 14.42 35.80
C ILE A 224 -4.88 14.52 34.90
N ASN A 225 -4.88 15.43 33.92
CA ASN A 225 -5.88 15.49 32.86
C ASN A 225 -5.32 14.79 31.60
N PRO A 226 -5.70 13.53 31.32
CA PRO A 226 -5.13 12.80 30.20
C PRO A 226 -5.68 13.21 28.84
N GLN A 227 -6.71 14.07 28.80
CA GLN A 227 -7.44 14.39 27.58
C GLN A 227 -6.60 15.21 26.60
N GLN A 228 -6.50 14.71 25.38
CA GLN A 228 -5.96 15.40 24.21
C GLN A 228 -7.04 15.54 23.14
N THR A 229 -7.07 16.69 22.48
CA THR A 229 -8.02 16.98 21.41
C THR A 229 -7.26 17.44 20.17
N TYR A 230 -7.54 16.78 19.05
CA TYR A 230 -6.99 17.12 17.74
C TYR A 230 -8.10 17.60 16.81
N ASN A 231 -7.79 18.60 16.00
CA ASN A 231 -8.68 19.14 14.99
C ASN A 231 -7.97 19.18 13.64
N THR A 232 -8.62 18.64 12.61
CA THR A 232 -8.14 18.68 11.24
C THR A 232 -9.17 19.38 10.36
N ILE A 233 -8.72 20.36 9.57
CA ILE A 233 -9.48 20.94 8.45
C ILE A 233 -8.76 20.54 7.18
N SER A 234 -9.47 19.96 6.23
CA SER A 234 -8.95 19.50 4.95
C SER A 234 -9.66 20.22 3.80
N LEU A 235 -8.91 20.68 2.83
CA LEU A 235 -9.41 21.15 1.54
C LEU A 235 -8.66 20.41 0.44
N GLY A 236 -9.37 19.73 -0.44
CA GLY A 236 -8.79 18.92 -1.50
C GLY A 236 -9.48 19.13 -2.84
N GLY A 237 -8.84 18.67 -3.90
CA GLY A 237 -9.44 18.62 -5.23
C GLY A 237 -8.62 17.74 -6.15
N LYS A 238 -9.32 17.13 -7.09
CA LYS A 238 -8.71 16.35 -8.17
C LYS A 238 -9.33 16.80 -9.48
N ILE A 239 -8.52 16.72 -10.52
CA ILE A 239 -8.97 16.91 -11.88
C ILE A 239 -8.29 15.88 -12.76
N ASP A 240 -9.06 15.16 -13.56
CA ASP A 240 -8.63 14.16 -14.51
C ASP A 240 -9.09 14.59 -15.92
N PHE A 241 -8.16 14.60 -16.87
CA PHE A 241 -8.41 14.93 -18.27
C PHE A 241 -8.26 13.67 -19.13
N ASN A 242 -9.21 13.43 -20.04
CA ASN A 242 -9.20 12.22 -20.87
C ASN A 242 -8.21 12.32 -22.06
N GLU A 243 -8.06 13.50 -22.66
CA GLU A 243 -7.28 13.69 -23.90
C GLU A 243 -6.34 14.90 -23.78
N SER A 244 -5.54 14.99 -22.71
CA SER A 244 -4.62 16.11 -22.51
C SER A 244 -3.25 15.62 -22.06
N ILE A 245 -2.21 16.39 -22.40
CA ILE A 245 -0.86 16.16 -21.87
C ILE A 245 -0.86 16.22 -20.34
N LEU A 246 -1.60 17.17 -19.75
CA LEU A 246 -1.92 17.14 -18.32
C LEU A 246 -3.01 16.09 -18.11
N ASN A 247 -2.60 14.88 -17.69
CA ASN A 247 -3.52 13.76 -17.51
C ASN A 247 -4.36 13.92 -16.24
N LYS A 248 -3.73 14.27 -15.13
CA LYS A 248 -4.41 14.49 -13.85
C LYS A 248 -3.64 15.47 -12.95
N MET A 249 -4.35 16.07 -12.03
CA MET A 249 -3.78 16.87 -10.95
C MET A 249 -4.54 16.64 -9.66
N SER A 250 -3.81 16.51 -8.55
CA SER A 250 -4.38 16.51 -7.21
C SER A 250 -3.78 17.64 -6.38
N VAL A 251 -4.63 18.29 -5.60
CA VAL A 251 -4.25 19.33 -4.64
C VAL A 251 -4.85 18.98 -3.30
N LYS A 252 -4.09 19.14 -2.21
CA LYS A 252 -4.58 18.94 -0.85
C LYS A 252 -3.93 19.96 0.08
N PHE A 253 -4.73 20.58 0.91
CA PHE A 253 -4.32 21.40 2.02
C PHE A 253 -4.91 20.84 3.30
N ASN A 254 -4.11 20.72 4.36
CA ASN A 254 -4.56 20.35 5.68
C ASN A 254 -4.07 21.39 6.69
N HIS A 255 -4.95 21.78 7.59
CA HIS A 255 -4.61 22.48 8.82
C HIS A 255 -4.91 21.56 9.99
N PHE A 256 -3.91 21.28 10.81
CA PHE A 256 -3.98 20.40 11.97
C PHE A 256 -3.60 21.17 13.23
N SER A 257 -4.31 20.95 14.34
CA SER A 257 -4.02 21.62 15.61
C SER A 257 -4.44 20.75 16.80
N ASP A 258 -3.82 21.03 17.95
CA ASP A 258 -4.12 20.36 19.22
C ASP A 258 -4.53 21.34 20.34
N VAL A 259 -4.96 20.80 21.49
CA VAL A 259 -5.37 21.58 22.65
C VAL A 259 -4.19 22.29 23.33
N TYR A 260 -2.95 21.83 23.13
CA TYR A 260 -1.72 22.42 23.69
C TYR A 260 -1.20 23.58 22.87
N GLY A 261 -1.89 23.92 21.79
CA GLY A 261 -1.57 25.04 20.90
C GLY A 261 -0.49 24.72 19.87
N SER A 262 -0.24 23.44 19.61
CA SER A 262 0.53 23.03 18.44
C SER A 262 -0.31 23.20 17.18
N SER A 263 0.34 23.53 16.07
CA SER A 263 -0.32 23.66 14.77
C SER A 263 0.61 23.28 13.64
N GLU A 264 0.00 22.70 12.58
CA GLU A 264 0.68 22.30 11.36
C GLU A 264 -0.16 22.67 10.15
N ASN A 265 0.50 23.12 9.08
CA ASN A 265 -0.10 23.29 7.77
C ASN A 265 0.68 22.40 6.78
N ARG A 266 -0.04 21.64 5.95
CA ARG A 266 0.52 20.88 4.86
C ARG A 266 -0.18 21.22 3.56
N PHE A 267 0.60 21.46 2.53
CA PHE A 267 0.13 21.72 1.18
C PHE A 267 0.81 20.77 0.21
N TYR A 268 0.00 20.02 -0.52
CA TYR A 268 0.46 19.01 -1.47
C TYR A 268 -0.18 19.23 -2.82
N VAL A 269 0.66 19.28 -3.88
CA VAL A 269 0.21 19.36 -5.27
C VAL A 269 0.97 18.34 -6.10
N LYS A 270 0.22 17.58 -6.90
CA LYS A 270 0.78 16.56 -7.79
C LYS A 270 0.09 16.57 -9.14
N PRO A 271 0.52 17.39 -10.11
CA PRO A 271 0.17 17.20 -11.50
C PRO A 271 0.93 16.01 -12.10
N THR A 272 0.26 15.27 -12.96
CA THR A 272 0.82 14.19 -13.76
C THR A 272 0.65 14.54 -15.23
N VAL A 273 1.76 14.64 -15.95
CA VAL A 273 1.76 14.79 -17.40
C VAL A 273 2.06 13.46 -18.06
N GLN A 274 1.39 13.20 -19.16
CA GLN A 274 1.57 11.98 -19.94
C GLN A 274 1.59 12.33 -21.43
N PHE A 275 2.54 11.75 -22.15
CA PHE A 275 2.63 11.85 -23.59
C PHE A 275 3.17 10.57 -24.17
N ASP A 276 2.77 10.24 -25.38
CA ASP A 276 3.21 9.02 -26.03
C ASP A 276 4.49 9.27 -26.83
N VAL A 277 5.45 8.37 -26.67
CA VAL A 277 6.71 8.35 -27.44
C VAL A 277 6.80 6.99 -28.11
N MET A 278 6.72 6.98 -29.44
CA MET A 278 6.57 5.76 -30.24
C MET A 278 5.32 4.97 -29.81
N GLU A 279 5.44 3.74 -29.38
CA GLU A 279 4.34 2.90 -28.93
C GLU A 279 4.21 2.82 -27.40
N SER A 280 4.83 3.75 -26.66
CA SER A 280 4.93 3.69 -25.22
C SER A 280 4.61 5.03 -24.57
N ALA A 281 4.00 5.00 -23.39
CA ALA A 281 3.64 6.20 -22.65
C ALA A 281 4.79 6.64 -21.71
N VAL A 282 5.18 7.91 -21.82
CA VAL A 282 6.02 8.58 -20.82
C VAL A 282 5.11 9.33 -19.87
N LYS A 283 5.19 8.97 -18.60
CA LYS A 283 4.44 9.57 -17.52
C LYS A 283 5.39 10.28 -16.57
N THR A 284 5.12 11.53 -16.26
CA THR A 284 5.94 12.32 -15.34
C THR A 284 5.06 12.91 -14.25
N ASP A 285 5.30 12.53 -13.02
CA ASP A 285 4.71 13.16 -11.85
C ASP A 285 5.58 14.36 -11.43
N LEU A 286 4.97 15.53 -11.28
CA LEU A 286 5.57 16.68 -10.61
C LEU A 286 4.99 16.76 -9.21
N ILE A 287 5.81 17.05 -8.20
CA ILE A 287 5.40 17.01 -6.80
C ILE A 287 5.87 18.27 -6.11
N VAL A 288 4.95 18.91 -5.40
CA VAL A 288 5.26 19.95 -4.40
C VAL A 288 4.59 19.52 -3.10
N ASP A 289 5.39 19.28 -2.06
CA ASP A 289 4.91 18.89 -0.74
C ASP A 289 5.55 19.80 0.32
N TYR A 290 4.74 20.71 0.87
CA TYR A 290 5.11 21.61 1.94
C TYR A 290 4.47 21.14 3.25
N VAL A 291 5.27 21.09 4.31
CA VAL A 291 4.79 20.98 5.69
C VAL A 291 5.48 22.03 6.53
N GLY A 292 4.76 22.65 7.44
CA GLY A 292 5.32 23.56 8.42
C GLY A 292 4.46 23.66 9.65
N GLY A 293 5.08 23.63 10.80
CA GLY A 293 4.37 23.64 12.06
C GLY A 293 5.21 24.09 13.25
N SER A 294 4.55 24.16 14.39
CA SER A 294 5.20 24.51 15.65
C SER A 294 4.52 23.85 16.85
N PHE A 295 5.32 23.45 17.81
CA PHE A 295 4.90 23.01 19.13
C PHE A 295 5.22 24.11 20.14
N LYS A 296 4.22 24.57 20.89
CA LYS A 296 4.42 25.56 21.95
C LYS A 296 5.02 24.97 23.22
N LYS A 297 5.00 23.66 23.35
CA LYS A 297 5.52 22.92 24.49
C LYS A 297 6.86 22.29 24.18
N ASN A 298 7.65 22.07 25.22
CA ASN A 298 8.90 21.34 25.19
C ASN A 298 8.89 20.30 26.30
N TYR A 299 9.36 19.08 26.04
CA TYR A 299 9.27 17.98 27.01
C TYR A 299 10.09 18.24 28.29
N SER A 300 11.25 18.85 28.17
CA SER A 300 12.14 19.15 29.31
C SER A 300 11.69 20.32 30.18
N ASN A 301 10.70 21.09 29.77
CA ASN A 301 10.25 22.33 30.39
C ASN A 301 11.34 23.37 30.72
N THR A 302 12.56 23.13 30.26
CA THR A 302 13.71 24.02 30.48
C THR A 302 13.87 25.09 29.40
N ASN A 303 13.25 24.87 28.25
CA ASN A 303 13.27 25.76 27.09
C ASN A 303 11.85 26.26 26.79
N THR A 304 11.65 27.56 26.87
CA THR A 304 10.35 28.22 26.60
C THR A 304 10.16 28.55 25.11
N GLN A 305 11.17 28.32 24.28
CA GLN A 305 11.06 28.60 22.85
C GLN A 305 10.24 27.49 22.15
N PRO A 306 9.32 27.87 21.25
CA PRO A 306 8.57 26.89 20.45
C PRO A 306 9.51 26.04 19.59
N VAL A 307 9.24 24.73 19.51
CA VAL A 307 9.88 23.85 18.53
C VAL A 307 9.20 24.08 17.18
N LYS A 308 9.96 24.56 16.20
CA LYS A 308 9.47 24.84 14.85
C LYS A 308 10.11 23.89 13.85
N TYR A 309 9.34 23.48 12.87
CA TYR A 309 9.81 22.70 11.72
C TYR A 309 9.16 23.21 10.45
N GLY A 310 9.80 22.95 9.31
CA GLY A 310 9.26 23.30 8.01
C GLY A 310 10.10 22.70 6.90
N PHE A 311 9.45 22.01 5.98
CA PHE A 311 10.08 21.41 4.81
C PHE A 311 9.27 21.71 3.55
N THR A 312 9.99 21.96 2.46
CA THR A 312 9.39 22.09 1.12
C THR A 312 10.10 21.16 0.17
N ASN A 313 9.40 20.18 -0.35
CA ASN A 313 9.95 19.17 -1.25
C ASN A 313 9.43 19.41 -2.66
N PHE A 314 10.34 19.59 -3.61
CA PHE A 314 10.05 19.65 -5.03
C PHE A 314 10.51 18.34 -5.66
N GLY A 315 9.61 17.60 -6.29
CA GLY A 315 9.88 16.31 -6.90
C GLY A 315 9.53 16.29 -8.38
N ILE A 316 10.34 15.59 -9.17
CA ILE A 316 10.03 15.21 -10.55
C ILE A 316 10.31 13.72 -10.70
N ALA A 317 9.32 12.97 -11.19
CA ALA A 317 9.40 11.51 -11.28
C ALA A 317 8.95 11.01 -12.66
N PRO A 318 9.80 11.16 -13.70
CA PRO A 318 9.54 10.59 -15.01
C PRO A 318 9.57 9.06 -14.95
N SER A 319 8.68 8.42 -15.68
CA SER A 319 8.66 6.98 -15.87
C SER A 319 8.16 6.61 -17.26
N PHE A 320 8.76 5.57 -17.81
CA PHE A 320 8.44 4.99 -19.11
C PHE A 320 7.76 3.65 -18.88
N VAL A 321 6.53 3.51 -19.36
CA VAL A 321 5.72 2.29 -19.19
C VAL A 321 5.65 1.57 -20.52
N MET A 322 6.15 0.34 -20.56
CA MET A 322 6.06 -0.56 -21.69
C MET A 322 5.22 -1.77 -21.29
N GLN A 323 4.25 -2.10 -22.12
CA GLN A 323 3.45 -3.33 -21.98
C GLN A 323 3.49 -4.10 -23.28
N LYS A 324 3.92 -5.35 -23.23
CA LYS A 324 4.01 -6.21 -24.39
C LYS A 324 3.67 -7.64 -23.99
N GLU A 325 2.57 -8.18 -24.55
CA GLU A 325 2.10 -9.55 -24.28
C GLU A 325 2.14 -9.93 -22.80
N ASP A 326 3.15 -10.70 -22.39
CA ASP A 326 3.31 -11.21 -21.02
C ASP A 326 4.15 -10.29 -20.12
N TRP A 327 4.74 -9.22 -20.65
CA TRP A 327 5.63 -8.32 -19.92
C TRP A 327 4.95 -6.97 -19.64
N THR A 328 5.12 -6.50 -18.42
CA THR A 328 4.90 -5.10 -18.07
C THR A 328 6.16 -4.57 -17.42
N LEU A 329 6.67 -3.47 -17.95
CA LEU A 329 7.91 -2.85 -17.49
C LEU A 329 7.65 -1.36 -17.26
N ASN A 330 8.02 -0.87 -16.09
CA ASN A 330 8.02 0.55 -15.75
C ASN A 330 9.43 0.93 -15.32
N ILE A 331 10.07 1.82 -16.07
CA ILE A 331 11.42 2.29 -15.80
C ILE A 331 11.38 3.80 -15.60
N GLY A 332 11.91 4.26 -14.50
CA GLY A 332 11.96 5.68 -14.18
C GLY A 332 12.97 5.99 -13.08
N ALA A 333 12.98 7.25 -12.71
CA ALA A 333 13.67 7.75 -11.54
C ALA A 333 12.85 8.87 -10.91
N ALA A 334 13.00 9.10 -9.63
CA ALA A 334 12.44 10.27 -8.97
C ALA A 334 13.59 11.14 -8.43
N VAL A 335 13.49 12.43 -8.66
CA VAL A 335 14.47 13.41 -8.21
C VAL A 335 13.75 14.38 -7.29
N PHE A 336 14.28 14.61 -6.10
CA PHE A 336 13.73 15.54 -5.14
C PHE A 336 14.77 16.59 -4.72
N TYR A 337 14.31 17.81 -4.56
CA TYR A 337 15.02 18.87 -3.88
C TYR A 337 14.22 19.24 -2.63
N SER A 338 14.79 18.92 -1.47
CA SER A 338 14.19 19.14 -0.16
C SER A 338 14.83 20.36 0.50
N LEU A 339 14.01 21.34 0.81
CA LEU A 339 14.40 22.55 1.55
C LEU A 339 14.01 22.40 3.03
N ASP A 340 14.97 22.51 3.92
CA ASP A 340 14.73 22.69 5.35
C ASP A 340 14.59 24.18 5.65
N ASN A 341 13.35 24.63 5.83
CA ASN A 341 13.01 26.05 5.98
C ASN A 341 13.42 26.63 7.34
N GLN A 342 13.83 25.78 8.31
CA GLN A 342 14.27 26.23 9.64
C GLN A 342 15.79 26.20 9.80
N ASN A 343 16.45 25.13 9.33
CA ASN A 343 17.87 24.90 9.57
C ASN A 343 18.72 25.10 8.31
N SER A 344 18.10 25.41 7.16
CA SER A 344 18.78 25.58 5.86
C SER A 344 19.61 24.37 5.41
N ASN A 345 19.26 23.16 5.88
CA ASN A 345 19.91 21.91 5.50
C ASN A 345 19.22 21.29 4.28
N ASN A 346 19.51 21.86 3.11
CA ASN A 346 18.87 21.45 1.85
C ASN A 346 19.52 20.19 1.30
N LYS A 347 18.70 19.29 0.71
CA LYS A 347 19.16 18.02 0.17
C LYS A 347 18.69 17.82 -1.27
N PHE A 348 19.58 17.28 -2.09
CA PHE A 348 19.24 16.77 -3.43
C PHE A 348 19.28 15.25 -3.39
N LEU A 349 18.16 14.60 -3.76
CA LEU A 349 17.94 13.17 -3.59
C LEU A 349 17.47 12.56 -4.91
N VAL A 350 17.97 11.36 -5.22
CA VAL A 350 17.62 10.63 -6.44
C VAL A 350 17.23 9.21 -6.06
N TYR A 351 16.10 8.76 -6.57
CA TYR A 351 15.52 7.47 -6.26
C TYR A 351 15.29 6.62 -7.50
N PRO A 352 15.50 5.30 -7.41
CA PRO A 352 15.08 4.38 -8.45
C PRO A 352 13.55 4.31 -8.52
N LYS A 353 13.01 4.07 -9.73
CA LYS A 353 11.61 3.79 -9.99
C LYS A 353 11.53 2.71 -11.06
N PHE A 354 11.77 1.47 -10.65
CA PHE A 354 11.79 0.32 -11.53
C PHE A 354 10.80 -0.72 -11.05
N ASN A 355 9.95 -1.18 -11.96
CA ASN A 355 8.98 -2.24 -11.72
C ASN A 355 8.87 -3.10 -12.98
N ALA A 356 8.97 -4.42 -12.82
CA ALA A 356 8.78 -5.38 -13.89
C ALA A 356 7.86 -6.51 -13.44
N SER A 357 7.00 -6.97 -14.33
CA SER A 357 6.24 -8.19 -14.12
C SER A 357 6.22 -9.03 -15.40
N TYR A 358 6.21 -10.35 -15.22
CA TYR A 358 6.20 -11.32 -16.31
C TYR A 358 5.23 -12.46 -15.99
N LYS A 359 4.32 -12.73 -16.91
CA LYS A 359 3.41 -13.88 -16.84
C LYS A 359 4.17 -15.15 -17.20
N VAL A 360 4.62 -15.91 -16.19
CA VAL A 360 5.38 -17.15 -16.39
C VAL A 360 4.45 -18.26 -16.89
N VAL A 361 3.25 -18.36 -16.31
CA VAL A 361 2.21 -19.32 -16.71
C VAL A 361 0.87 -18.59 -16.67
N GLY A 362 0.57 -17.79 -17.69
CA GLY A 362 -0.66 -17.02 -17.76
C GLY A 362 -0.99 -16.27 -16.46
N ASP A 363 -2.22 -16.41 -15.96
CA ASP A 363 -2.61 -15.81 -14.68
C ASP A 363 -2.31 -16.69 -13.45
N LEU A 364 -1.85 -17.94 -13.68
CA LEU A 364 -1.51 -18.87 -12.61
C LEU A 364 -0.23 -18.43 -11.87
N MET A 365 0.76 -17.93 -12.60
CA MET A 365 2.03 -17.52 -12.01
C MET A 365 2.61 -16.30 -12.72
N ILE A 366 2.63 -15.19 -12.02
CA ILE A 366 3.21 -13.92 -12.46
C ILE A 366 4.39 -13.63 -11.53
N PHE A 367 5.58 -13.61 -12.09
CA PHE A 367 6.76 -13.09 -11.40
C PHE A 367 6.76 -11.57 -11.46
N TYR A 368 7.13 -10.92 -10.37
CA TYR A 368 7.36 -9.48 -10.36
C TYR A 368 8.58 -9.11 -9.51
N ALA A 369 9.25 -8.06 -9.91
CA ALA A 369 10.39 -7.52 -9.19
C ALA A 369 10.49 -6.01 -9.39
N GLY A 370 11.10 -5.33 -8.44
CA GLY A 370 11.26 -3.88 -8.54
C GLY A 370 12.32 -3.34 -7.61
N ALA A 371 12.62 -2.06 -7.83
CA ALA A 371 13.44 -1.23 -6.97
C ALA A 371 12.84 0.18 -6.97
N GLU A 372 12.33 0.62 -5.84
CA GLU A 372 11.65 1.90 -5.69
C GLU A 372 12.18 2.66 -4.49
N GLY A 373 12.28 3.98 -4.60
CA GLY A 373 12.62 4.85 -3.49
C GLY A 373 11.77 6.12 -3.52
N ASN A 374 11.72 6.83 -2.41
CA ASN A 374 10.92 8.05 -2.28
C ASN A 374 11.39 8.89 -1.09
N LEU A 375 11.14 10.19 -1.17
CA LEU A 375 11.19 11.07 -0.01
C LEU A 375 9.80 11.10 0.65
N GLU A 376 9.71 10.57 1.87
CA GLU A 376 8.47 10.52 2.63
C GLU A 376 8.40 11.74 3.56
N GLN A 377 7.45 12.63 3.32
CA GLN A 377 7.21 13.79 4.17
C GLN A 377 6.41 13.38 5.39
N ASN A 378 7.08 13.28 6.54
CA ASN A 378 6.43 13.08 7.82
C ASN A 378 5.70 14.35 8.26
N SER A 379 4.58 14.18 8.95
CA SER A 379 3.79 15.27 9.51
C SER A 379 3.26 14.94 10.92
N TYR A 380 2.95 15.96 11.70
CA TYR A 380 2.35 15.75 13.02
C TYR A 380 0.98 15.07 12.91
N MET A 381 0.18 15.52 11.93
CA MET A 381 -1.11 14.91 11.64
C MET A 381 -1.00 13.42 11.30
N ASP A 382 -0.05 13.04 10.41
CA ASP A 382 0.12 11.64 10.02
C ASP A 382 0.58 10.78 11.20
N PHE A 383 1.50 11.30 12.02
CA PHE A 383 1.97 10.61 13.22
C PHE A 383 0.86 10.42 14.27
N VAL A 384 0.00 11.44 14.49
CA VAL A 384 -1.14 11.32 15.41
C VAL A 384 -2.16 10.30 14.90
N ASN A 385 -2.39 10.23 13.60
CA ASN A 385 -3.28 9.22 13.00
C ASN A 385 -2.73 7.79 13.18
N GLU A 386 -1.40 7.61 13.25
CA GLU A 386 -0.77 6.33 13.55
C GLU A 386 -0.71 6.06 15.07
N ASN A 387 -0.40 7.08 15.86
CA ASN A 387 -0.32 6.99 17.32
C ASN A 387 -0.89 8.26 17.99
N PRO A 388 -2.15 8.26 18.45
CA PRO A 388 -2.77 9.43 19.07
C PRO A 388 -2.21 9.79 20.47
N PHE A 389 -1.31 8.98 21.01
CA PHE A 389 -0.67 9.19 22.32
C PHE A 389 0.65 9.97 22.25
N LEU A 390 0.91 10.65 21.15
CA LEU A 390 2.11 11.46 20.99
C LEU A 390 2.09 12.73 21.84
N SER A 391 3.22 13.05 22.47
CA SER A 391 3.38 14.32 23.18
C SER A 391 3.42 15.50 22.21
N PRO A 392 2.92 16.69 22.59
CA PRO A 392 2.95 17.88 21.73
C PRO A 392 4.33 18.58 21.73
N THR A 393 5.41 17.80 21.57
CA THR A 393 6.81 18.25 21.73
C THR A 393 7.75 17.59 20.71
N LEU A 394 7.22 17.23 19.53
CA LEU A 394 7.96 16.43 18.56
C LEU A 394 8.96 17.25 17.75
N ASN A 395 9.98 16.56 17.26
CA ASN A 395 10.78 17.01 16.14
C ASN A 395 10.31 16.29 14.87
N ILE A 396 9.87 17.03 13.86
CA ILE A 396 9.36 16.47 12.59
C ILE A 396 10.42 16.65 11.51
N ALA A 397 10.77 15.56 10.84
CA ALA A 397 11.71 15.56 9.72
C ALA A 397 11.31 14.48 8.69
N PRO A 398 11.60 14.67 7.39
CA PRO A 398 11.27 13.68 6.36
C PRO A 398 12.13 12.42 6.48
N THR A 399 11.58 11.29 6.05
CA THR A 399 12.28 10.01 5.89
C THR A 399 12.77 9.87 4.46
N ASP A 400 14.05 9.58 4.28
CA ASP A 400 14.70 9.30 3.01
C ASP A 400 14.69 7.78 2.76
N LYS A 401 13.64 7.27 2.10
CA LYS A 401 13.55 5.87 1.68
C LYS A 401 14.37 5.67 0.41
N GLN A 402 15.64 5.35 0.59
CA GLN A 402 16.62 5.31 -0.50
C GLN A 402 16.28 4.27 -1.54
N TYR A 403 15.86 3.08 -1.09
CA TYR A 403 15.36 2.02 -1.95
C TYR A 403 14.55 0.97 -1.17
N ASP A 404 13.60 0.39 -1.86
CA ASP A 404 12.87 -0.84 -1.55
C ASP A 404 13.09 -1.78 -2.74
N ILE A 405 13.95 -2.78 -2.59
CA ILE A 405 14.22 -3.79 -3.61
C ILE A 405 13.38 -5.01 -3.26
N PHE A 406 12.57 -5.46 -4.20
CA PHE A 406 11.68 -6.58 -3.96
C PHE A 406 11.56 -7.52 -5.15
N ALA A 407 11.22 -8.77 -4.85
CA ALA A 407 10.81 -9.75 -5.83
C ALA A 407 9.70 -10.63 -5.25
N GLY A 408 8.82 -11.12 -6.11
CA GLY A 408 7.70 -11.93 -5.67
C GLY A 408 7.05 -12.74 -6.78
N LEU A 409 6.12 -13.59 -6.36
CA LEU A 409 5.26 -14.39 -7.19
C LEU A 409 3.82 -14.15 -6.77
N LYS A 410 2.94 -13.90 -7.72
CA LYS A 410 1.49 -13.78 -7.49
C LYS A 410 0.72 -14.51 -8.59
N GLY A 411 -0.49 -14.90 -8.30
CA GLY A 411 -1.33 -15.55 -9.31
C GLY A 411 -2.60 -16.15 -8.74
N LYS A 412 -3.32 -16.85 -9.61
CA LYS A 412 -4.56 -17.57 -9.28
C LYS A 412 -4.28 -19.07 -9.35
N LEU A 413 -4.31 -19.77 -8.22
CA LEU A 413 -4.21 -21.24 -8.19
C LEU A 413 -5.43 -21.89 -8.80
N THR A 414 -6.59 -21.26 -8.62
CA THR A 414 -7.88 -21.58 -9.26
C THR A 414 -8.63 -20.29 -9.53
N ASN A 415 -9.79 -20.35 -10.16
CA ASN A 415 -10.63 -19.15 -10.36
C ASN A 415 -10.99 -18.45 -9.04
N ASN A 416 -10.99 -19.19 -7.94
CA ASN A 416 -11.46 -18.74 -6.63
C ASN A 416 -10.34 -18.61 -5.59
N VAL A 417 -9.10 -18.96 -5.92
CA VAL A 417 -7.97 -18.89 -4.98
C VAL A 417 -6.82 -18.14 -5.60
N SER A 418 -6.40 -17.07 -4.95
CA SER A 418 -5.24 -16.25 -5.34
C SER A 418 -4.20 -16.18 -4.23
N TYR A 419 -2.97 -16.01 -4.64
CA TYR A 419 -1.83 -15.90 -3.72
C TYR A 419 -0.89 -14.76 -4.13
N ASN A 420 -0.13 -14.26 -3.14
CA ASN A 420 0.96 -13.34 -3.37
C ASN A 420 2.07 -13.60 -2.33
N ILE A 421 3.30 -13.80 -2.79
CA ILE A 421 4.48 -14.00 -1.93
C ILE A 421 5.52 -12.98 -2.38
N LYS A 422 6.09 -12.23 -1.43
CA LYS A 422 7.07 -11.17 -1.71
C LYS A 422 8.19 -11.19 -0.68
N GLY A 423 9.43 -11.12 -1.14
CA GLY A 423 10.58 -10.74 -0.34
C GLY A 423 11.01 -9.31 -0.68
N SER A 424 11.39 -8.51 0.31
CA SER A 424 11.88 -7.15 0.09
C SER A 424 12.99 -6.76 1.06
N TYR A 425 13.87 -5.87 0.58
CA TYR A 425 14.93 -5.26 1.35
C TYR A 425 14.85 -3.75 1.20
N VAL A 426 14.57 -3.08 2.32
CA VAL A 426 14.34 -1.63 2.40
C VAL A 426 15.50 -0.97 3.11
N ASN A 427 15.97 0.16 2.61
CA ASN A 427 16.95 1.03 3.28
C ASN A 427 16.35 2.43 3.42
N GLU A 428 16.20 2.86 4.67
CA GLU A 428 15.59 4.14 5.03
C GLU A 428 16.56 4.92 5.89
N ARG A 429 16.83 6.17 5.53
CA ARG A 429 17.52 7.12 6.40
C ARG A 429 16.51 7.99 7.11
N ASN A 430 16.81 8.30 8.35
CA ASN A 430 15.93 9.12 9.17
C ASN A 430 14.51 8.55 9.26
N LYS A 431 14.40 7.22 9.49
CA LYS A 431 13.12 6.54 9.73
C LYS A 431 12.54 6.96 11.06
N ALA A 432 11.30 7.42 11.06
CA ALA A 432 10.59 7.76 12.28
C ALA A 432 10.18 6.50 13.06
N LEU A 433 10.43 6.50 14.37
CA LEU A 433 10.10 5.44 15.31
C LEU A 433 9.38 6.04 16.52
N PHE A 434 8.34 5.38 16.99
CA PHE A 434 7.64 5.78 18.21
C PHE A 434 8.30 5.16 19.44
N LYS A 435 8.59 5.96 20.44
CA LYS A 435 9.23 5.54 21.66
C LYS A 435 8.54 6.18 22.86
N SER A 436 8.25 5.40 23.89
CA SER A 436 7.66 5.94 25.13
C SER A 436 8.51 7.02 25.76
N ASN A 437 7.86 8.07 26.22
CA ASN A 437 8.48 9.13 27.00
C ASN A 437 8.75 8.66 28.43
N ASP A 438 9.76 9.23 29.06
CA ASP A 438 10.04 9.07 30.48
C ASP A 438 9.11 9.92 31.36
N TYR A 439 9.05 9.57 32.65
CA TYR A 439 8.49 10.45 33.64
C TYR A 439 9.45 11.65 33.85
N ASN A 440 8.93 12.87 33.68
CA ASN A 440 9.71 14.09 33.84
C ASN A 440 9.20 14.92 35.01
N GLU A 441 9.87 14.84 36.14
CA GLU A 441 9.52 15.60 37.37
C GLU A 441 9.57 17.12 37.15
N ASN A 442 10.42 17.62 36.26
CA ASN A 442 10.53 19.04 35.95
C ASN A 442 9.34 19.56 35.11
N ALA A 443 8.63 18.66 34.48
CA ALA A 443 7.42 18.93 33.69
C ALA A 443 6.14 18.47 34.40
N ALA A 444 6.15 18.36 35.73
CA ALA A 444 5.05 17.81 36.54
C ALA A 444 3.69 18.51 36.38
N ASN A 445 3.65 19.70 35.79
CA ASN A 445 2.41 20.40 35.45
C ASN A 445 1.96 20.18 33.98
N GLN A 446 2.60 19.26 33.28
CA GLN A 446 2.25 18.93 31.90
C GLN A 446 1.69 17.52 31.85
N ASP A 447 0.43 17.39 31.50
CA ASP A 447 -0.34 16.14 31.54
C ASP A 447 0.23 15.01 30.65
N TYR A 448 1.10 15.33 29.69
CA TYR A 448 1.81 14.38 28.82
C TYR A 448 3.15 13.89 29.40
N ALA A 449 3.60 14.37 30.56
CA ALA A 449 4.96 14.15 31.09
C ALA A 449 5.05 13.08 32.17
N PHE A 450 4.02 12.28 32.36
CA PHE A 450 3.95 11.23 33.38
C PHE A 450 4.36 9.84 32.87
N GLY A 451 5.10 9.75 31.75
CA GLY A 451 5.43 8.49 31.09
C GLY A 451 4.24 7.89 30.31
N ASN A 452 3.20 8.67 30.09
CA ASN A 452 1.93 8.30 29.47
C ASN A 452 1.80 8.74 28.01
N SER A 453 2.88 9.24 27.42
CA SER A 453 2.92 9.71 26.03
C SER A 453 4.12 9.14 25.28
N PHE A 454 4.16 9.36 23.97
CA PHE A 454 5.23 8.91 23.09
C PHE A 454 5.95 10.09 22.44
N GLN A 455 7.21 9.87 22.11
CA GLN A 455 8.03 10.73 21.27
C GLN A 455 8.30 10.08 19.92
N VAL A 456 8.74 10.87 18.95
CA VAL A 456 9.29 10.40 17.70
C VAL A 456 10.81 10.51 17.74
N VAL A 457 11.50 9.40 17.55
CA VAL A 457 12.95 9.33 17.37
C VAL A 457 13.25 8.84 15.95
N TYR A 458 14.45 9.15 15.47
CA TYR A 458 14.83 8.81 14.10
C TYR A 458 16.03 7.88 14.08
N ASP A 459 16.06 6.99 13.06
CA ASP A 459 17.19 6.09 12.84
C ASP A 459 17.43 5.86 11.33
N ASP A 460 18.64 5.50 10.96
CA ASP A 460 18.95 4.91 9.67
C ASP A 460 18.74 3.39 9.78
N MET A 461 17.77 2.88 9.05
CA MET A 461 17.28 1.51 9.26
C MET A 461 17.24 0.69 7.97
N ARG A 462 17.64 -0.57 8.11
CA ARG A 462 17.51 -1.59 7.06
C ARG A 462 16.52 -2.66 7.49
N THR A 463 15.57 -2.95 6.61
CA THR A 463 14.51 -3.91 6.90
C THR A 463 14.49 -5.00 5.85
N LEU A 464 14.64 -6.27 6.28
CA LEU A 464 14.35 -7.43 5.46
C LEU A 464 12.94 -7.92 5.76
N SER A 465 12.09 -8.01 4.74
CA SER A 465 10.68 -8.38 4.90
C SER A 465 10.31 -9.58 4.03
N PHE A 466 9.47 -10.46 4.59
CA PHE A 466 8.79 -11.52 3.86
C PHE A 466 7.28 -11.36 4.04
N TYR A 467 6.57 -11.24 2.94
CA TYR A 467 5.13 -11.11 2.89
C TYR A 467 4.50 -12.30 2.20
N GLY A 468 3.40 -12.80 2.75
CA GLY A 468 2.57 -13.82 2.15
C GLY A 468 1.09 -13.48 2.26
N GLU A 469 0.33 -13.73 1.21
CA GLU A 469 -1.12 -13.54 1.16
C GLU A 469 -1.79 -14.71 0.45
N LEU A 470 -2.92 -15.15 0.98
CA LEU A 470 -3.83 -16.10 0.36
C LEU A 470 -5.26 -15.56 0.47
N LYS A 471 -5.98 -15.52 -0.65
CA LYS A 471 -7.40 -15.20 -0.71
C LYS A 471 -8.13 -16.35 -1.37
N ALA A 472 -9.27 -16.75 -0.80
CA ALA A 472 -10.08 -17.83 -1.29
C ALA A 472 -11.57 -17.47 -1.21
N ASP A 473 -12.26 -17.52 -2.35
CA ASP A 473 -13.71 -17.42 -2.46
C ASP A 473 -14.27 -18.83 -2.62
N PHE A 474 -14.57 -19.51 -1.49
CA PHE A 474 -15.05 -20.89 -1.49
C PHE A 474 -16.41 -21.03 -2.17
N SER A 475 -17.22 -20.00 -2.11
CA SER A 475 -18.51 -19.89 -2.77
C SER A 475 -18.94 -18.42 -2.85
N SER A 476 -20.07 -18.12 -3.50
CA SER A 476 -20.71 -16.80 -3.41
C SER A 476 -21.10 -16.42 -1.97
N THR A 477 -21.06 -17.38 -1.04
CA THR A 477 -21.48 -17.22 0.35
C THR A 477 -20.29 -17.03 1.29
N VAL A 478 -19.12 -17.60 1.00
CA VAL A 478 -17.97 -17.63 1.93
C VAL A 478 -16.71 -17.16 1.25
N SER A 479 -16.10 -16.11 1.77
CA SER A 479 -14.76 -15.67 1.39
C SER A 479 -13.81 -15.65 2.60
N PHE A 480 -12.55 -15.96 2.35
CA PHE A 480 -11.48 -16.02 3.34
C PHE A 480 -10.24 -15.33 2.81
N GLY A 481 -9.59 -14.56 3.65
CA GLY A 481 -8.31 -13.96 3.36
C GLY A 481 -7.37 -14.09 4.56
N VAL A 482 -6.11 -14.38 4.28
CA VAL A 482 -5.05 -14.31 5.28
C VAL A 482 -3.82 -13.68 4.65
N ASN A 483 -3.19 -12.76 5.36
CA ASN A 483 -1.89 -12.23 4.99
C ASN A 483 -1.00 -12.11 6.22
N GLY A 484 0.30 -12.17 5.98
CA GLY A 484 1.28 -12.04 7.04
C GLY A 484 2.56 -11.39 6.53
N THR A 485 3.20 -10.64 7.42
CA THR A 485 4.51 -10.03 7.19
C THR A 485 5.45 -10.40 8.32
N PHE A 486 6.62 -10.88 7.97
CA PHE A 486 7.76 -11.06 8.89
C PHE A 486 8.82 -10.02 8.54
N ASN A 487 9.32 -9.29 9.54
CA ASN A 487 10.34 -8.26 9.40
C ASN A 487 11.54 -8.54 10.30
N SER A 488 12.73 -8.29 9.77
CA SER A 488 13.98 -8.23 10.51
C SER A 488 14.58 -6.83 10.34
N TYR A 489 14.84 -6.16 11.45
CA TYR A 489 15.32 -4.77 11.49
C TYR A 489 16.78 -4.70 11.89
N THR A 490 17.52 -3.78 11.29
CA THR A 490 18.88 -3.41 11.66
C THR A 490 18.95 -1.90 11.77
N ASN A 491 19.27 -1.41 12.97
CA ASN A 491 19.33 -0.01 13.32
C ASN A 491 20.79 0.46 13.37
N ASP A 492 21.05 1.74 13.10
CA ASP A 492 22.40 2.31 13.16
C ASP A 492 22.62 3.17 14.43
N PHE A 493 21.60 3.87 14.95
CA PHE A 493 21.73 4.81 16.07
C PHE A 493 20.90 4.43 17.30
N GLN A 494 19.67 3.97 17.11
CA GLN A 494 18.83 3.53 18.21
C GLN A 494 19.20 2.11 18.62
N SER A 495 19.08 1.79 19.92
CA SER A 495 19.37 0.44 20.42
C SER A 495 18.38 -0.61 19.95
N GLU A 496 17.16 -0.20 19.61
CA GLU A 496 16.07 -1.10 19.20
C GLU A 496 15.22 -0.46 18.08
N ALA A 497 14.52 -1.29 17.31
CA ALA A 497 13.49 -0.85 16.37
C ALA A 497 12.19 -0.56 17.14
N TRP A 498 12.14 0.60 17.79
CA TRP A 498 11.10 0.96 18.75
C TRP A 498 9.69 0.80 18.19
N ASN A 499 8.87 0.04 18.90
CA ASN A 499 7.46 -0.24 18.61
C ASN A 499 7.15 -0.87 17.24
N LEU A 500 8.18 -1.39 16.54
CA LEU A 500 7.99 -2.13 15.29
C LEU A 500 7.89 -3.63 15.57
N PRO A 501 6.76 -4.27 15.25
CA PRO A 501 6.61 -5.71 15.43
C PRO A 501 7.35 -6.49 14.34
N THR A 502 7.99 -7.60 14.75
CA THR A 502 8.65 -8.51 13.82
C THR A 502 7.67 -9.34 12.99
N VAL A 503 6.48 -9.58 13.52
CA VAL A 503 5.42 -10.36 12.85
C VAL A 503 4.10 -9.60 12.92
N LYS A 504 3.40 -9.52 11.78
CA LYS A 504 1.99 -9.10 11.71
C LYS A 504 1.24 -10.12 10.87
N ILE A 505 0.10 -10.60 11.37
CA ILE A 505 -0.80 -11.48 10.61
C ILE A 505 -2.20 -10.89 10.69
N ASN A 506 -2.87 -10.87 9.55
CA ASN A 506 -4.27 -10.48 9.46
C ASN A 506 -5.04 -11.60 8.76
N SER A 507 -6.16 -12.00 9.34
CA SER A 507 -7.09 -12.97 8.77
C SER A 507 -8.50 -12.41 8.79
N ASN A 508 -9.19 -12.54 7.68
CA ASN A 508 -10.59 -12.14 7.56
C ASN A 508 -11.41 -13.29 6.98
N ILE A 509 -12.61 -13.44 7.50
CA ILE A 509 -13.61 -14.37 6.97
C ILE A 509 -14.95 -13.65 6.88
N ASN A 510 -15.62 -13.82 5.73
CA ASN A 510 -16.94 -13.23 5.49
C ASN A 510 -17.92 -14.31 5.06
N PHE A 511 -19.14 -14.23 5.60
CA PHE A 511 -20.25 -15.11 5.30
C PHE A 511 -21.45 -14.27 4.81
N ASN A 512 -21.84 -14.41 3.57
CA ASN A 512 -23.07 -13.87 3.03
C ASN A 512 -24.20 -14.90 3.27
N ILE A 513 -24.86 -14.81 4.43
CA ILE A 513 -25.86 -15.77 4.87
C ILE A 513 -27.10 -15.69 3.98
N THR A 514 -27.52 -14.48 3.65
CA THR A 514 -28.58 -14.16 2.70
C THR A 514 -28.23 -12.85 1.98
N PRO A 515 -28.98 -12.43 0.95
CA PRO A 515 -28.76 -11.11 0.32
C PRO A 515 -28.89 -9.91 1.28
N LYS A 516 -29.41 -10.12 2.49
CA LYS A 516 -29.63 -9.07 3.50
C LYS A 516 -28.85 -9.29 4.80
N TRP A 517 -28.30 -10.49 5.00
CA TRP A 517 -27.60 -10.85 6.21
C TRP A 517 -26.21 -11.35 5.89
N PHE A 518 -25.23 -10.70 6.44
CA PHE A 518 -23.83 -11.10 6.36
C PHE A 518 -23.22 -11.10 7.77
N ALA A 519 -22.21 -11.92 7.95
CA ALA A 519 -21.38 -11.97 9.14
C ALA A 519 -19.92 -11.99 8.72
N GLY A 520 -19.06 -11.36 9.49
CA GLY A 520 -17.62 -11.37 9.24
C GLY A 520 -16.84 -11.32 10.52
N ALA A 521 -15.61 -11.81 10.47
CA ALA A 521 -14.63 -11.69 11.53
C ALA A 521 -13.29 -11.30 10.95
N ASN A 522 -12.63 -10.35 11.61
CA ASN A 522 -11.24 -9.98 11.34
C ASN A 522 -10.44 -10.32 12.59
N VAL A 523 -9.30 -10.96 12.41
CA VAL A 523 -8.39 -11.32 13.49
C VAL A 523 -7.01 -10.78 13.13
N PHE A 524 -6.48 -9.94 14.00
CA PHE A 524 -5.15 -9.37 13.87
C PHE A 524 -4.23 -9.99 14.93
N TYR A 525 -3.08 -10.47 14.49
CA TYR A 525 -1.99 -10.86 15.38
C TYR A 525 -0.83 -9.91 15.19
N VAL A 526 -0.40 -9.28 16.27
CA VAL A 526 0.78 -8.41 16.33
C VAL A 526 1.80 -9.08 17.25
N GLY A 527 2.97 -9.38 16.70
CA GLY A 527 4.08 -9.98 17.43
C GLY A 527 4.71 -9.04 18.45
N GLU A 528 5.69 -9.56 19.16
CA GLU A 528 6.43 -8.80 20.17
C GLU A 528 7.08 -7.55 19.56
N ARG A 529 7.13 -6.49 20.37
CA ARG A 529 7.74 -5.20 20.04
C ARG A 529 8.68 -4.77 21.15
N LYS A 530 9.63 -3.93 20.85
CA LYS A 530 10.51 -3.30 21.84
C LYS A 530 10.04 -1.89 22.14
N ASP A 531 9.97 -1.55 23.44
CA ASP A 531 9.75 -0.18 23.88
C ASP A 531 10.68 0.15 25.04
N GLN A 532 10.69 1.38 25.49
CA GLN A 532 11.46 1.84 26.62
C GLN A 532 10.59 1.87 27.87
N GLN A 533 11.06 1.29 28.95
CA GLN A 533 10.47 1.47 30.28
C GLN A 533 11.42 2.28 31.16
N TRP A 534 10.86 3.27 31.82
CA TRP A 534 11.52 4.01 32.88
C TRP A 534 11.13 3.43 34.23
N ASN A 535 12.10 3.25 35.09
CA ASN A 535 11.85 2.90 36.47
C ASN A 535 11.64 4.19 37.26
N THR A 536 10.40 4.45 37.72
CA THR A 536 10.05 5.65 38.48
C THR A 536 10.69 5.70 39.86
N SER A 537 11.15 4.55 40.38
CA SER A 537 11.87 4.47 41.69
C SER A 537 13.38 4.70 41.58
N SER A 538 13.94 4.66 40.36
CA SER A 538 15.38 4.86 40.13
C SER A 538 15.56 5.64 38.84
N SER A 539 15.50 6.94 38.94
CA SER A 539 15.43 7.94 37.85
C SER A 539 16.62 7.97 36.89
N LEU A 540 17.45 6.94 36.80
CA LEU A 540 18.75 7.03 36.12
C LEU A 540 18.93 6.04 34.92
N ILE A 541 18.10 5.03 34.75
CA ILE A 541 18.33 4.05 33.67
C ILE A 541 17.03 3.65 33.01
N ALA A 542 16.83 4.14 31.78
CA ALA A 542 15.86 3.56 30.87
C ALA A 542 16.40 2.24 30.31
N SER A 543 15.59 1.20 30.31
CA SER A 543 15.94 -0.07 29.70
C SER A 543 14.93 -0.48 28.65
N PRO A 544 15.37 -1.11 27.54
CA PRO A 544 14.44 -1.72 26.60
C PRO A 544 13.62 -2.82 27.29
N ILE A 545 12.32 -2.82 27.01
CA ILE A 545 11.40 -3.90 27.41
C ILE A 545 10.80 -4.56 26.19
N THR A 546 10.41 -5.80 26.33
CA THR A 546 9.66 -6.52 25.32
C THR A 546 8.17 -6.43 25.66
N LEU A 547 7.40 -5.75 24.79
CA LEU A 547 5.95 -5.78 24.86
C LEU A 547 5.45 -7.11 24.30
N PRO A 548 4.53 -7.79 24.99
CA PRO A 548 4.03 -9.08 24.53
C PRO A 548 3.27 -8.96 23.21
N SER A 549 3.21 -10.08 22.48
CA SER A 549 2.31 -10.23 21.33
C SER A 549 0.85 -10.21 21.78
N TYR A 550 -0.03 -9.80 20.88
CA TYR A 550 -1.48 -9.80 21.15
C TYR A 550 -2.29 -10.15 19.90
N PHE A 551 -3.53 -10.55 20.14
CA PHE A 551 -4.59 -10.69 19.15
C PHE A 551 -5.65 -9.60 19.37
N ASP A 552 -6.16 -9.08 18.24
CA ASP A 552 -7.24 -8.13 18.20
C ASP A 552 -8.33 -8.59 17.21
#